data_07d8d836cdaf7416db41b39a396256d5
#
_entry.id   07d8d836cdaf7416db41b39a396256d5
#
_cell.length_a   1.000
_cell.length_b   1.000
_cell.length_c   1.000
_cell.angle_alpha   90.00
_cell.angle_beta   90.00
_cell.angle_gamma   90.00
#
_symmetry.space_group_name_H-M   'P 1'
#
loop_
_entity.id
_entity.type
_entity.pdbx_description
1 polymer ?
#
loop_
_entity_poly.entity_id
_entity_poly.type
_entity_poly.pdbx_seq_one_letter_code
_entity_poly.pdbx_strand_id
1 'polypeptide(L)'
;MNPTKPSCAHHSPIFTGLTVSLCLFVVMGVHSCEARAVIADATPSNAWHSCGTNLECAQVPVPLDWDRPGDAKISLAVVRHLASKPNQKIGSLFVNFGGPGVASVPFVKASGEELDKLGGGRFDVVGWDPRGTGESTHIVCFGSDAKMLQFWGDDWTVPTSNLSSWLYVPKTVEYMERCTFMTGSLMAHLSTMDSARDLDYLRQLVGDRKLTYRGLSYGTFLGQTYINMFPHNVRAAILDANIDPVPFTASVEAGLTNNGGDGDLVLTQFLSLCEQAGPINCKFTGDVTLRLRDLMARLEKGPIPAPRAPAPHQLRYGDFILVLWTTLRGPASWPQLADDLNQAANGDGSNLAISFSEQRPVILNALVSATTLQCTDKPLPRPGAVLNWQNAVQQITKTNFLGLTDVWWLWAPCASRFVPSAERYRGPWNATTDNPILVIGNRYDPRTKYGNAVVAAQRLGNASLLTLDGYGHTSDVDPSDCIDEAVTSYLITTVPPPNGTVCKPNHKPFDPDFGQPLSIGPQLFE
;
A
#
# COMPACT_ATOMS: atom_id res chain seq x y z
N MET A 1 20.89 8.31 52.36
CA MET A 1 22.13 7.93 51.72
C MET A 1 21.85 7.73 50.22
N ASN A 2 22.29 8.70 49.45
CA ASN A 2 22.10 8.75 47.97
C ASN A 2 23.24 8.02 47.28
N PRO A 3 23.01 7.29 46.18
CA PRO A 3 24.08 6.98 45.26
C PRO A 3 24.00 7.83 43.99
N THR A 4 25.12 8.35 43.69
CA THR A 4 25.62 9.29 42.70
C THR A 4 25.44 8.85 41.25
N LYS A 5 25.10 9.85 40.40
CA LYS A 5 25.19 9.79 38.93
C LYS A 5 26.66 9.85 38.46
N PRO A 6 27.03 9.22 37.37
CA PRO A 6 28.26 9.56 36.63
C PRO A 6 27.97 10.60 35.54
N SER A 7 28.71 11.70 35.60
CA SER A 7 28.76 12.75 34.57
C SER A 7 29.78 12.38 33.48
N CYS A 8 29.42 12.52 32.22
CA CYS A 8 30.41 12.53 31.11
C CYS A 8 30.91 13.97 30.91
N ALA A 9 32.19 14.17 31.07
CA ALA A 9 32.87 15.44 30.85
C ALA A 9 33.37 15.52 29.36
N HIS A 10 33.12 16.68 28.75
CA HIS A 10 33.70 17.07 27.47
C HIS A 10 35.16 17.45 27.62
N HIS A 11 36.04 16.89 26.79
CA HIS A 11 37.37 17.44 26.54
C HIS A 11 37.58 17.64 25.05
N SER A 12 37.81 18.90 24.66
CA SER A 12 38.35 19.29 23.34
C SER A 12 39.88 19.26 23.38
N PRO A 13 40.56 18.78 22.34
CA PRO A 13 41.99 19.01 22.22
C PRO A 13 42.29 20.10 21.19
N ILE A 14 43.24 20.96 21.57
CA ILE A 14 43.94 21.96 20.79
C ILE A 14 45.01 21.28 19.94
N PHE A 15 45.12 21.65 18.67
CA PHE A 15 46.15 21.19 17.71
C PHE A 15 47.47 21.95 17.88
N THR A 16 48.59 21.25 17.94
CA THR A 16 49.88 21.69 17.37
C THR A 16 50.75 20.48 16.95
N GLY A 17 51.03 20.39 15.70
CA GLY A 17 52.34 20.19 15.01
C GLY A 17 53.05 18.86 14.98
N LEU A 18 53.25 18.39 13.74
CA LEU A 18 54.37 17.67 13.10
C LEU A 18 54.63 16.15 13.33
N THR A 19 54.41 15.45 12.19
CA THR A 19 55.21 14.36 11.53
C THR A 19 55.46 13.04 12.24
N VAL A 20 55.20 12.01 11.45
CA VAL A 20 55.90 10.78 11.10
C VAL A 20 54.99 9.53 11.11
N SER A 21 54.99 8.86 9.95
CA SER A 21 54.35 7.57 9.62
C SER A 21 54.55 6.46 10.64
N LEU A 22 53.46 5.77 10.97
CA LEU A 22 53.49 4.33 11.24
C LEU A 22 52.07 3.74 11.08
N CYS A 23 51.92 2.74 10.21
CA CYS A 23 50.69 1.98 10.07
C CYS A 23 50.41 1.21 11.37
N LEU A 24 49.27 1.52 12.01
CA LEU A 24 48.66 0.63 13.02
C LEU A 24 47.21 0.37 12.63
N PHE A 25 46.90 -0.88 12.38
CA PHE A 25 45.52 -1.39 12.24
C PHE A 25 44.78 -1.15 13.54
N VAL A 26 43.85 -0.21 13.56
CA VAL A 26 42.86 -0.09 14.63
C VAL A 26 41.63 -0.90 14.22
N VAL A 27 41.45 -2.04 14.86
CA VAL A 27 40.21 -2.81 14.84
C VAL A 27 39.17 -1.98 15.57
N MET A 28 38.31 -1.28 14.84
CA MET A 28 37.11 -0.66 15.42
C MET A 28 36.13 -1.79 15.77
N GLY A 29 36.01 -2.07 17.06
CA GLY A 29 34.95 -2.89 17.59
C GLY A 29 33.61 -2.23 17.32
N VAL A 30 32.82 -2.84 16.46
CA VAL A 30 31.41 -2.48 16.25
C VAL A 30 30.69 -2.90 17.52
N HIS A 31 30.42 -1.95 18.41
CA HIS A 31 29.46 -2.17 19.51
C HIS A 31 28.07 -2.19 18.88
N SER A 32 27.51 -3.38 18.71
CA SER A 32 26.10 -3.56 18.47
C SER A 32 25.33 -3.04 19.70
N CYS A 33 24.69 -1.89 19.54
CA CYS A 33 23.74 -1.40 20.52
C CYS A 33 22.49 -2.29 20.38
N GLU A 34 22.41 -3.37 21.16
CA GLU A 34 21.16 -4.10 21.32
C GLU A 34 20.17 -3.17 22.01
N ALA A 35 19.18 -2.68 21.25
CA ALA A 35 18.04 -1.98 21.78
C ALA A 35 17.26 -2.95 22.68
N ARG A 36 17.53 -2.89 23.99
CA ARG A 36 16.67 -3.53 24.98
C ARG A 36 15.29 -2.91 24.87
N ALA A 37 14.33 -3.68 24.33
CA ALA A 37 12.92 -3.33 24.38
C ALA A 37 12.54 -3.11 25.85
N VAL A 38 12.26 -1.87 26.21
CA VAL A 38 11.59 -1.55 27.46
C VAL A 38 10.18 -2.08 27.31
N ILE A 39 9.87 -3.18 27.97
CA ILE A 39 8.52 -3.72 28.08
C ILE A 39 7.71 -2.63 28.80
N ALA A 40 6.94 -1.86 28.03
CA ALA A 40 5.88 -1.05 28.61
C ALA A 40 4.87 -2.02 29.23
N ASP A 41 4.41 -1.73 30.44
CA ASP A 41 3.42 -2.55 31.15
C ASP A 41 2.30 -2.96 30.19
N ALA A 42 2.08 -4.26 30.08
CA ALA A 42 1.04 -4.82 29.22
C ALA A 42 -0.29 -4.12 29.54
N THR A 43 -0.95 -3.62 28.51
CA THR A 43 -2.27 -3.00 28.67
C THR A 43 -3.19 -4.04 29.34
N PRO A 44 -3.96 -3.67 30.37
CA PRO A 44 -4.83 -4.61 31.06
C PRO A 44 -5.76 -5.30 30.07
N SER A 45 -6.15 -6.55 30.35
CA SER A 45 -7.13 -7.33 29.59
C SER A 45 -8.48 -6.61 29.32
N ASN A 46 -8.68 -5.45 29.93
CA ASN A 46 -9.86 -4.59 29.81
C ASN A 46 -9.83 -3.63 28.60
N ALA A 47 -8.80 -3.66 27.75
CA ALA A 47 -8.75 -2.80 26.56
C ALA A 47 -9.74 -3.25 25.45
N TRP A 48 -10.08 -4.54 25.43
CA TRP A 48 -10.95 -5.13 24.42
C TRP A 48 -12.42 -5.05 24.84
N HIS A 49 -13.29 -4.64 23.91
CA HIS A 49 -14.75 -4.62 24.06
C HIS A 49 -15.41 -5.20 22.83
N SER A 50 -16.57 -5.84 22.99
CA SER A 50 -17.34 -6.38 21.86
C SER A 50 -17.79 -5.24 20.94
N CYS A 51 -17.56 -5.39 19.63
CA CYS A 51 -17.97 -4.41 18.60
C CYS A 51 -18.70 -5.08 17.42
N GLY A 52 -19.15 -6.31 17.59
CA GLY A 52 -19.91 -7.08 16.61
C GLY A 52 -19.88 -8.58 16.93
N THR A 53 -20.50 -9.39 16.10
CA THR A 53 -20.48 -10.84 16.25
C THR A 53 -19.07 -11.36 16.00
N ASN A 54 -18.51 -12.09 16.99
CA ASN A 54 -17.12 -12.57 16.99
C ASN A 54 -16.07 -11.47 16.82
N LEU A 55 -16.43 -10.19 17.05
CA LEU A 55 -15.54 -9.05 16.91
C LEU A 55 -15.28 -8.39 18.25
N GLU A 56 -14.02 -8.08 18.50
CA GLU A 56 -13.58 -7.25 19.62
C GLU A 56 -12.72 -6.10 19.12
N CYS A 57 -12.96 -4.91 19.66
CA CYS A 57 -12.27 -3.66 19.31
C CYS A 57 -11.50 -3.11 20.50
N ALA A 58 -10.44 -2.36 20.20
CA ALA A 58 -9.67 -1.64 21.21
C ALA A 58 -9.09 -0.33 20.65
N GLN A 59 -8.88 0.65 21.54
CA GLN A 59 -8.03 1.81 21.26
C GLN A 59 -6.74 1.65 22.06
N VAL A 60 -5.62 1.49 21.35
CA VAL A 60 -4.34 1.12 21.94
C VAL A 60 -3.39 2.32 21.92
N PRO A 61 -3.02 2.87 23.09
CA PRO A 61 -2.04 3.95 23.17
C PRO A 61 -0.63 3.45 22.85
N VAL A 62 0.03 4.10 21.89
CA VAL A 62 1.44 3.85 21.55
C VAL A 62 2.24 5.17 21.61
N PRO A 63 3.57 5.14 21.77
CA PRO A 63 4.39 6.34 21.71
C PRO A 63 4.23 7.07 20.38
N LEU A 64 4.13 8.40 20.40
CA LEU A 64 4.30 9.21 19.21
C LEU A 64 5.71 9.00 18.65
N ASP A 65 6.71 9.07 19.51
CA ASP A 65 8.13 8.87 19.22
C ASP A 65 8.64 7.64 19.97
N TRP A 66 9.00 6.59 19.24
CA TRP A 66 9.50 5.33 19.81
C TRP A 66 10.87 5.46 20.49
N ASP A 67 11.64 6.50 20.18
CA ASP A 67 12.91 6.79 20.89
C ASP A 67 12.67 7.51 22.21
N ARG A 68 11.48 8.09 22.41
CA ARG A 68 11.04 8.78 23.63
C ARG A 68 9.68 8.26 24.09
N PRO A 69 9.57 6.99 24.47
CA PRO A 69 8.28 6.33 24.71
C PRO A 69 7.52 6.87 25.92
N GLY A 70 8.18 7.65 26.79
CA GLY A 70 7.59 8.33 27.94
C GLY A 70 6.91 9.67 27.63
N ASP A 71 7.11 10.20 26.43
CA ASP A 71 6.56 11.50 26.01
C ASP A 71 5.11 11.37 25.51
N ALA A 72 4.76 12.12 24.45
CA ALA A 72 3.43 12.11 23.86
C ALA A 72 3.04 10.73 23.31
N LYS A 73 1.77 10.38 23.43
CA LYS A 73 1.18 9.15 22.88
C LYS A 73 0.16 9.48 21.82
N ILE A 74 -0.01 8.52 20.90
CA ILE A 74 -1.09 8.46 19.93
C ILE A 74 -1.92 7.21 20.20
N SER A 75 -3.13 7.12 19.60
CA SER A 75 -4.02 5.96 19.73
C SER A 75 -4.09 5.21 18.41
N LEU A 76 -4.01 3.88 18.47
CA LEU A 76 -4.26 2.98 17.34
C LEU A 76 -5.61 2.29 17.52
N ALA A 77 -6.46 2.36 16.52
CA ALA A 77 -7.67 1.56 16.44
C ALA A 77 -7.32 0.14 16.01
N VAL A 78 -7.78 -0.83 16.76
CA VAL A 78 -7.51 -2.26 16.53
C VAL A 78 -8.81 -3.04 16.63
N VAL A 79 -8.97 -4.02 15.76
CA VAL A 79 -10.07 -4.98 15.79
C VAL A 79 -9.51 -6.39 15.68
N ARG A 80 -10.16 -7.35 16.32
CA ARG A 80 -9.92 -8.78 16.06
C ARG A 80 -11.21 -9.52 15.82
N HIS A 81 -11.21 -10.39 14.82
CA HIS A 81 -12.20 -11.43 14.63
C HIS A 81 -11.69 -12.70 15.28
N LEU A 82 -12.49 -13.28 16.19
CA LEU A 82 -12.07 -14.44 16.99
C LEU A 82 -12.04 -15.71 16.12
N ALA A 83 -11.04 -16.56 16.35
CA ALA A 83 -10.86 -17.84 15.67
C ALA A 83 -12.10 -18.73 15.80
N SER A 84 -12.61 -19.27 14.69
CA SER A 84 -13.76 -20.19 14.68
C SER A 84 -13.44 -21.55 15.29
N LYS A 85 -12.14 -21.92 15.42
CA LYS A 85 -11.66 -23.14 16.07
C LYS A 85 -10.80 -22.80 17.30
N PRO A 86 -11.36 -22.21 18.37
CA PRO A 86 -10.58 -21.68 19.50
C PRO A 86 -9.74 -22.76 20.21
N ASN A 87 -10.20 -24.02 20.24
CA ASN A 87 -9.45 -25.14 20.83
C ASN A 87 -8.22 -25.57 20.00
N GLN A 88 -8.08 -25.09 18.77
CA GLN A 88 -6.95 -25.33 17.87
C GLN A 88 -6.20 -24.04 17.52
N LYS A 89 -6.45 -22.98 18.26
CA LYS A 89 -5.86 -21.66 18.00
C LYS A 89 -4.34 -21.72 18.07
N ILE A 90 -3.67 -21.16 17.05
CA ILE A 90 -2.22 -21.06 16.92
C ILE A 90 -1.72 -19.72 17.47
N GLY A 91 -2.48 -18.64 17.25
CA GLY A 91 -2.13 -17.28 17.61
C GLY A 91 -3.01 -16.28 16.87
N SER A 92 -2.45 -15.12 16.54
CA SER A 92 -3.13 -14.07 15.78
C SER A 92 -2.55 -13.94 14.39
N LEU A 93 -3.39 -13.72 13.37
CA LEU A 93 -3.01 -13.36 12.00
C LEU A 93 -3.22 -11.85 11.84
N PHE A 94 -2.13 -11.10 11.81
CA PHE A 94 -2.17 -9.67 11.52
C PHE A 94 -2.30 -9.44 10.02
N VAL A 95 -3.28 -8.61 9.61
CA VAL A 95 -3.53 -8.29 8.21
C VAL A 95 -3.39 -6.80 7.94
N ASN A 96 -2.72 -6.44 6.82
CA ASN A 96 -2.60 -5.07 6.35
C ASN A 96 -2.90 -5.01 4.85
N PHE A 97 -3.93 -4.25 4.50
CA PHE A 97 -4.47 -4.16 3.14
C PHE A 97 -3.74 -3.15 2.25
N GLY A 98 -2.69 -2.51 2.75
CA GLY A 98 -1.80 -1.69 1.94
C GLY A 98 -2.19 -0.21 1.86
N GLY A 99 -2.28 0.31 0.67
CA GLY A 99 -2.41 1.73 0.35
C GLY A 99 -1.07 2.35 -0.07
N PRO A 100 -0.27 3.04 0.80
CA PRO A 100 -0.43 3.19 2.26
C PRO A 100 -1.70 3.95 2.67
N GLY A 101 -2.05 3.90 3.95
CA GLY A 101 -3.17 4.67 4.49
C GLY A 101 -4.55 4.02 4.34
N VAL A 102 -4.61 2.74 3.95
CA VAL A 102 -5.85 1.98 4.03
C VAL A 102 -6.10 1.55 5.47
N ALA A 103 -7.28 1.89 5.98
CA ALA A 103 -7.75 1.46 7.30
C ALA A 103 -8.08 -0.04 7.26
N SER A 104 -7.47 -0.84 8.13
CA SER A 104 -7.72 -2.29 8.17
C SER A 104 -8.92 -2.68 9.04
N VAL A 105 -9.31 -1.82 9.97
CA VAL A 105 -10.43 -2.08 10.89
C VAL A 105 -11.76 -2.32 10.15
N PRO A 106 -12.19 -1.49 9.18
CA PRO A 106 -13.43 -1.75 8.44
C PRO A 106 -13.41 -3.08 7.69
N PHE A 107 -12.26 -3.45 7.10
CA PHE A 107 -12.14 -4.70 6.34
C PHE A 107 -12.26 -5.94 7.21
N VAL A 108 -11.60 -5.97 8.37
CA VAL A 108 -11.74 -7.10 9.30
C VAL A 108 -13.16 -7.16 9.87
N LYS A 109 -13.82 -6.02 10.10
CA LYS A 109 -15.23 -6.00 10.49
C LYS A 109 -16.15 -6.60 9.40
N ALA A 110 -15.85 -6.34 8.12
CA ALA A 110 -16.66 -6.79 7.00
C ALA A 110 -16.36 -8.24 6.57
N SER A 111 -15.06 -8.62 6.56
CA SER A 111 -14.59 -9.89 5.96
C SER A 111 -13.81 -10.78 6.93
N GLY A 112 -14.01 -10.58 8.24
CA GLY A 112 -13.30 -11.35 9.26
C GLY A 112 -13.53 -12.86 9.18
N GLU A 113 -14.73 -13.28 8.76
CA GLU A 113 -15.07 -14.70 8.59
C GLU A 113 -14.30 -15.34 7.42
N GLU A 114 -14.17 -14.65 6.29
CA GLU A 114 -13.42 -15.12 5.13
C GLU A 114 -11.92 -15.19 5.44
N LEU A 115 -11.39 -14.21 6.15
CA LEU A 115 -10.00 -14.20 6.61
C LEU A 115 -9.73 -15.29 7.64
N ASP A 116 -10.67 -15.60 8.52
CA ASP A 116 -10.59 -16.73 9.45
C ASP A 116 -10.55 -18.07 8.70
N LYS A 117 -11.39 -18.25 7.67
CA LYS A 117 -11.37 -19.42 6.78
C LYS A 117 -10.00 -19.59 6.12
N LEU A 118 -9.42 -18.51 5.60
CA LEU A 118 -8.08 -18.52 5.02
C LEU A 118 -7.01 -18.95 6.03
N GLY A 119 -7.17 -18.60 7.30
CA GLY A 119 -6.35 -19.08 8.41
C GLY A 119 -6.69 -20.50 8.89
N GLY A 120 -7.60 -21.20 8.23
CA GLY A 120 -8.10 -22.51 8.62
C GLY A 120 -8.93 -22.51 9.91
N GLY A 121 -9.45 -21.35 10.33
CA GLY A 121 -10.20 -21.15 11.56
C GLY A 121 -9.34 -21.15 12.83
N ARG A 122 -8.02 -21.01 12.72
CA ARG A 122 -7.05 -21.26 13.79
C ARG A 122 -6.30 -20.00 14.26
N PHE A 123 -6.70 -18.82 13.81
CA PHE A 123 -6.10 -17.55 14.20
C PHE A 123 -7.18 -16.54 14.56
N ASP A 124 -6.96 -15.75 15.61
CA ASP A 124 -7.67 -14.48 15.68
C ASP A 124 -7.15 -13.59 14.56
N VAL A 125 -8.04 -13.11 13.71
CA VAL A 125 -7.65 -12.19 12.63
C VAL A 125 -7.60 -10.77 13.18
N VAL A 126 -6.42 -10.15 13.17
CA VAL A 126 -6.20 -8.83 13.75
C VAL A 126 -5.96 -7.82 12.63
N GLY A 127 -6.85 -6.82 12.54
CA GLY A 127 -6.66 -5.61 11.76
C GLY A 127 -6.40 -4.42 12.67
N TRP A 128 -5.58 -3.49 12.20
CA TRP A 128 -5.41 -2.21 12.85
C TRP A 128 -5.31 -1.10 11.80
N ASP A 129 -5.71 0.07 12.18
CA ASP A 129 -5.47 1.25 11.37
C ASP A 129 -4.07 1.77 11.71
N PRO A 130 -3.12 1.77 10.77
CA PRO A 130 -1.79 2.31 11.03
C PRO A 130 -1.84 3.77 11.51
N ARG A 131 -0.80 4.22 12.21
CA ARG A 131 -0.66 5.63 12.57
C ARG A 131 -0.85 6.53 11.36
N GLY A 132 -1.60 7.59 11.51
CA GLY A 132 -1.96 8.49 10.40
C GLY A 132 -3.20 8.07 9.60
N THR A 133 -3.89 6.98 9.97
CA THR A 133 -4.96 6.37 9.16
C THR A 133 -6.22 6.10 9.98
N GLY A 134 -7.38 6.17 9.32
CA GLY A 134 -8.68 5.66 9.81
C GLY A 134 -9.11 6.18 11.17
N GLU A 135 -9.51 5.25 12.05
CA GLU A 135 -9.94 5.54 13.43
C GLU A 135 -8.77 5.68 14.42
N SER A 136 -7.52 5.46 13.98
CA SER A 136 -6.31 5.80 14.73
C SER A 136 -6.09 7.32 14.77
N THR A 137 -5.14 7.78 15.57
CA THR A 137 -4.68 9.17 15.44
C THR A 137 -4.21 9.39 14.02
N HIS A 138 -4.99 10.15 13.24
CA HIS A 138 -4.87 10.23 11.79
C HIS A 138 -4.37 11.59 11.29
N ILE A 139 -4.00 11.61 10.01
CA ILE A 139 -3.58 12.82 9.30
C ILE A 139 -4.82 13.68 9.03
N VAL A 140 -4.72 14.97 9.33
CA VAL A 140 -5.75 15.96 9.06
C VAL A 140 -5.19 17.02 8.11
N CYS A 141 -5.81 17.17 6.94
CA CYS A 141 -5.45 18.21 5.96
C CYS A 141 -6.58 19.23 5.75
N PHE A 142 -7.81 18.83 6.07
CA PHE A 142 -9.02 19.64 5.90
C PHE A 142 -9.94 19.45 7.10
N GLY A 143 -10.73 20.48 7.42
CA GLY A 143 -11.70 20.40 8.53
C GLY A 143 -12.98 19.62 8.19
N SER A 144 -13.15 19.18 6.94
CA SER A 144 -14.25 18.32 6.47
C SER A 144 -13.98 17.81 5.04
N ASP A 145 -14.65 16.73 4.65
CA ASP A 145 -14.63 16.19 3.30
C ASP A 145 -15.14 17.20 2.26
N ALA A 146 -16.15 18.00 2.61
CA ALA A 146 -16.64 19.05 1.73
C ALA A 146 -15.56 20.10 1.41
N LYS A 147 -14.75 20.48 2.39
CA LYS A 147 -13.61 21.41 2.17
C LYS A 147 -12.51 20.76 1.33
N MET A 148 -12.28 19.47 1.50
CA MET A 148 -11.32 18.72 0.68
C MET A 148 -11.80 18.63 -0.77
N LEU A 149 -13.07 18.28 -1.00
CA LEU A 149 -13.68 18.24 -2.33
C LEU A 149 -13.64 19.62 -2.99
N GLN A 150 -13.92 20.69 -2.24
CA GLN A 150 -13.84 22.08 -2.72
C GLN A 150 -12.39 22.46 -3.09
N PHE A 151 -11.42 22.07 -2.27
CA PHE A 151 -10.00 22.36 -2.52
C PHE A 151 -9.51 21.71 -3.81
N TRP A 152 -9.80 20.42 -3.99
CA TRP A 152 -9.39 19.71 -5.19
C TRP A 152 -10.21 20.13 -6.42
N GLY A 153 -11.46 20.50 -6.24
CA GLY A 153 -12.36 20.91 -7.34
C GLY A 153 -12.61 19.77 -8.32
N ASP A 154 -12.96 20.13 -9.55
CA ASP A 154 -13.22 19.16 -10.61
C ASP A 154 -11.98 18.84 -11.46
N ASP A 155 -10.91 19.63 -11.35
CA ASP A 155 -9.69 19.53 -12.18
C ASP A 155 -8.56 18.71 -11.51
N TRP A 156 -8.90 17.84 -10.57
CA TRP A 156 -7.90 17.07 -9.82
C TRP A 156 -7.43 15.81 -10.55
N THR A 157 -8.02 15.49 -11.69
CA THR A 157 -7.70 14.31 -12.49
C THR A 157 -6.39 14.44 -13.26
N VAL A 158 -5.93 13.34 -13.86
CA VAL A 158 -4.66 13.27 -14.60
C VAL A 158 -4.52 14.47 -15.55
N PRO A 159 -3.46 15.28 -15.44
CA PRO A 159 -3.28 16.45 -16.30
C PRO A 159 -3.12 16.04 -17.76
N THR A 160 -3.85 16.72 -18.63
CA THR A 160 -3.85 16.48 -20.07
C THR A 160 -2.84 17.33 -20.83
N SER A 161 -2.19 18.28 -20.14
CA SER A 161 -1.24 19.19 -20.76
C SER A 161 -0.11 19.61 -19.79
N ASN A 162 0.97 20.12 -20.34
CA ASN A 162 2.05 20.70 -19.53
C ASN A 162 1.55 21.85 -18.65
N LEU A 163 0.61 22.66 -19.14
CA LEU A 163 0.05 23.77 -18.37
C LEU A 163 -0.75 23.27 -17.16
N SER A 164 -1.60 22.28 -17.35
CA SER A 164 -2.36 21.68 -16.23
C SER A 164 -1.44 21.01 -15.22
N SER A 165 -0.35 20.39 -15.65
CA SER A 165 0.72 19.89 -14.77
C SER A 165 1.33 20.99 -13.92
N TRP A 166 1.67 22.14 -14.54
CA TRP A 166 2.25 23.28 -13.82
C TRP A 166 1.28 23.91 -12.82
N LEU A 167 0.00 23.97 -13.14
CA LEU A 167 -1.04 24.47 -12.23
C LEU A 167 -1.29 23.54 -11.03
N TYR A 168 -1.01 22.26 -11.19
CA TYR A 168 -1.15 21.27 -10.12
C TYR A 168 -0.08 21.42 -9.03
N VAL A 169 1.14 21.83 -9.38
CA VAL A 169 2.26 21.93 -8.42
C VAL A 169 1.97 22.86 -7.25
N PRO A 170 1.54 24.12 -7.43
CA PRO A 170 1.19 24.99 -6.31
C PRO A 170 0.14 24.38 -5.38
N LYS A 171 -0.81 23.64 -5.96
CA LYS A 171 -1.85 22.93 -5.22
C LYS A 171 -1.29 21.83 -4.32
N THR A 172 -0.29 21.07 -4.80
CA THR A 172 0.38 20.05 -3.97
C THR A 172 1.21 20.67 -2.85
N VAL A 173 1.83 21.83 -3.06
CA VAL A 173 2.53 22.59 -2.00
C VAL A 173 1.55 23.01 -0.93
N GLU A 174 0.47 23.70 -1.30
CA GLU A 174 -0.57 24.14 -0.37
C GLU A 174 -1.19 22.94 0.38
N TYR A 175 -1.43 21.82 -0.30
CA TYR A 175 -1.91 20.59 0.32
C TYR A 175 -0.96 20.11 1.42
N MET A 176 0.35 20.00 1.14
CA MET A 176 1.33 19.54 2.13
C MET A 176 1.49 20.53 3.30
N GLU A 177 1.39 21.84 3.06
CA GLU A 177 1.39 22.86 4.12
C GLU A 177 0.18 22.69 5.03
N ARG A 178 -1.02 22.51 4.47
CA ARG A 178 -2.25 22.26 5.23
C ARG A 178 -2.16 20.99 6.08
N CYS A 179 -1.74 19.87 5.48
CA CYS A 179 -1.55 18.62 6.21
C CYS A 179 -0.56 18.80 7.36
N THR A 180 0.56 19.45 7.12
CA THR A 180 1.59 19.70 8.15
C THR A 180 1.06 20.55 9.30
N PHE A 181 0.39 21.65 8.97
CA PHE A 181 -0.15 22.57 9.97
C PHE A 181 -1.23 21.92 10.84
N MET A 182 -2.17 21.20 10.21
CA MET A 182 -3.32 20.62 10.91
C MET A 182 -2.97 19.33 11.66
N THR A 183 -2.04 18.54 11.16
CA THR A 183 -1.63 17.26 11.79
C THR A 183 -0.58 17.47 12.88
N GLY A 184 0.23 18.52 12.78
CA GLY A 184 1.23 18.88 13.78
C GLY A 184 2.38 17.87 13.88
N SER A 185 2.80 17.56 15.13
CA SER A 185 3.99 16.73 15.41
C SER A 185 3.92 15.30 14.85
N LEU A 186 2.73 14.75 14.65
CA LEU A 186 2.56 13.42 14.04
C LEU A 186 3.21 13.32 12.66
N MET A 187 3.26 14.43 11.90
CA MET A 187 3.85 14.45 10.55
C MET A 187 5.30 13.96 10.47
N ALA A 188 6.07 14.09 11.53
CA ALA A 188 7.45 13.62 11.60
C ALA A 188 7.56 12.12 11.99
N HIS A 189 6.50 11.51 12.50
CA HIS A 189 6.47 10.17 13.07
C HIS A 189 5.51 9.22 12.33
N LEU A 190 5.46 9.32 11.02
CA LEU A 190 4.58 8.54 10.13
C LEU A 190 5.35 7.54 9.26
N SER A 191 6.62 7.28 9.56
CA SER A 191 7.41 6.35 8.75
C SER A 191 6.91 4.91 8.89
N THR A 192 7.17 4.10 7.87
CA THR A 192 6.91 2.66 7.95
C THR A 192 7.73 1.97 9.04
N MET A 193 8.88 2.54 9.42
CA MET A 193 9.66 2.10 10.57
C MET A 193 8.90 2.26 11.89
N ASP A 194 8.23 3.40 12.08
CA ASP A 194 7.37 3.63 13.25
C ASP A 194 6.17 2.67 13.26
N SER A 195 5.54 2.46 12.09
CA SER A 195 4.43 1.50 11.93
C SER A 195 4.86 0.04 12.18
N ALA A 196 6.10 -0.32 11.86
CA ALA A 196 6.64 -1.65 12.17
C ALA A 196 6.87 -1.84 13.69
N ARG A 197 7.28 -0.78 14.40
CA ARG A 197 7.35 -0.80 15.87
C ARG A 197 5.96 -0.89 16.52
N ASP A 198 4.97 -0.19 15.96
CA ASP A 198 3.57 -0.34 16.37
C ASP A 198 3.10 -1.78 16.22
N LEU A 199 3.38 -2.41 15.08
CA LEU A 199 3.02 -3.80 14.81
C LEU A 199 3.67 -4.77 15.81
N ASP A 200 4.95 -4.57 16.15
CA ASP A 200 5.62 -5.40 17.15
C ASP A 200 5.02 -5.21 18.56
N TYR A 201 4.61 -4.00 18.89
CA TYR A 201 3.91 -3.72 20.15
C TYR A 201 2.53 -4.40 20.17
N LEU A 202 1.75 -4.31 19.09
CA LEU A 202 0.44 -4.97 18.98
C LEU A 202 0.58 -6.51 19.06
N ARG A 203 1.61 -7.09 18.43
CA ARG A 203 1.94 -8.51 18.57
C ARG A 203 2.12 -8.91 20.04
N GLN A 204 2.87 -8.11 20.80
CA GLN A 204 3.09 -8.36 22.22
C GLN A 204 1.78 -8.20 23.02
N LEU A 205 0.97 -7.21 22.69
CA LEU A 205 -0.31 -6.92 23.34
C LEU A 205 -1.30 -8.10 23.24
N VAL A 206 -1.35 -8.78 22.08
CA VAL A 206 -2.20 -9.99 21.92
C VAL A 206 -1.58 -11.26 22.52
N GLY A 207 -0.36 -11.19 23.04
CA GLY A 207 0.35 -12.29 23.71
C GLY A 207 1.14 -13.20 22.78
N ASP A 208 1.32 -12.86 21.52
CA ASP A 208 2.02 -13.69 20.53
C ASP A 208 3.55 -13.51 20.66
N ARG A 209 4.27 -14.61 20.78
CA ARG A 209 5.73 -14.60 20.83
C ARG A 209 6.38 -14.18 19.51
N LYS A 210 5.76 -14.56 18.39
CA LYS A 210 6.21 -14.27 17.03
C LYS A 210 5.03 -13.86 16.16
N LEU A 211 5.26 -12.94 15.24
CA LEU A 211 4.28 -12.40 14.32
C LEU A 211 3.86 -13.44 13.28
N THR A 212 2.55 -13.62 13.09
CA THR A 212 1.99 -14.18 11.86
C THR A 212 1.32 -13.02 11.10
N TYR A 213 1.74 -12.79 9.86
CA TYR A 213 1.43 -11.58 9.12
C TYR A 213 1.01 -11.88 7.68
N ARG A 214 0.02 -11.13 7.18
CA ARG A 214 -0.31 -11.04 5.76
C ARG A 214 -0.37 -9.58 5.35
N GLY A 215 0.53 -9.18 4.45
CA GLY A 215 0.58 -7.83 3.89
C GLY A 215 0.29 -7.84 2.40
N LEU A 216 -0.65 -6.98 2.01
CA LEU A 216 -1.07 -6.78 0.62
C LEU A 216 -0.52 -5.44 0.12
N SER A 217 0.00 -5.37 -1.10
CA SER A 217 0.44 -4.12 -1.71
C SER A 217 1.47 -3.36 -0.83
N TYR A 218 1.20 -2.13 -0.39
CA TYR A 218 2.05 -1.43 0.58
C TYR A 218 2.27 -2.24 1.87
N GLY A 219 1.32 -3.09 2.26
CA GLY A 219 1.52 -4.00 3.39
C GLY A 219 2.72 -4.92 3.22
N THR A 220 3.16 -5.19 1.99
CA THR A 220 4.41 -5.94 1.72
C THR A 220 5.64 -5.12 2.08
N PHE A 221 5.62 -3.81 1.87
CA PHE A 221 6.70 -2.92 2.29
C PHE A 221 6.77 -2.80 3.82
N LEU A 222 5.62 -2.68 4.50
CA LEU A 222 5.55 -2.76 5.96
C LEU A 222 6.07 -4.12 6.47
N GLY A 223 5.63 -5.22 5.84
CA GLY A 223 6.09 -6.57 6.18
C GLY A 223 7.60 -6.75 5.98
N GLN A 224 8.16 -6.29 4.86
CA GLN A 224 9.60 -6.32 4.61
C GLN A 224 10.36 -5.45 5.62
N THR A 225 9.84 -4.27 5.99
CA THR A 225 10.44 -3.42 7.03
C THR A 225 10.45 -4.13 8.37
N TYR A 226 9.33 -4.74 8.78
CA TYR A 226 9.23 -5.51 10.02
C TYR A 226 10.20 -6.70 10.05
N ILE A 227 10.23 -7.50 8.97
CA ILE A 227 11.13 -8.66 8.83
C ILE A 227 12.58 -8.25 9.00
N ASN A 228 13.00 -7.14 8.41
CA ASN A 228 14.37 -6.68 8.49
C ASN A 228 14.71 -6.02 9.84
N MET A 229 13.75 -5.44 10.54
CA MET A 229 13.94 -4.88 11.90
C MET A 229 13.89 -5.97 12.98
N PHE A 230 13.02 -6.98 12.81
CA PHE A 230 12.72 -7.98 13.84
C PHE A 230 12.74 -9.43 13.28
N PRO A 231 13.83 -9.89 12.65
CA PRO A 231 13.85 -11.17 11.92
C PRO A 231 13.54 -12.40 12.79
N HIS A 232 13.88 -12.35 14.07
CA HIS A 232 13.60 -13.44 15.02
C HIS A 232 12.19 -13.41 15.62
N ASN A 233 11.43 -12.33 15.39
CA ASN A 233 10.05 -12.20 15.85
C ASN A 233 9.02 -12.64 14.80
N VAL A 234 9.44 -13.23 13.69
CA VAL A 234 8.56 -13.70 12.62
C VAL A 234 8.28 -15.19 12.76
N ARG A 235 7.00 -15.57 12.89
CA ARG A 235 6.53 -16.96 12.79
C ARG A 235 6.24 -17.32 11.33
N ALA A 236 5.42 -16.53 10.66
CA ALA A 236 5.07 -16.67 9.26
C ALA A 236 4.73 -15.29 8.68
N ALA A 237 5.14 -15.02 7.46
CA ALA A 237 4.74 -13.79 6.77
C ALA A 237 4.42 -14.08 5.30
N ILE A 238 3.29 -13.55 4.84
CA ILE A 238 2.85 -13.57 3.46
C ILE A 238 2.94 -12.16 2.92
N LEU A 239 3.66 -12.00 1.81
CA LEU A 239 3.86 -10.74 1.11
C LEU A 239 3.27 -10.86 -0.28
N ASP A 240 2.08 -10.28 -0.50
CA ASP A 240 1.30 -10.41 -1.72
C ASP A 240 1.19 -9.07 -2.47
N ALA A 241 1.47 -9.05 -3.76
CA ALA A 241 1.56 -7.85 -4.59
C ALA A 241 2.68 -6.90 -4.12
N ASN A 242 3.92 -7.27 -4.38
CA ASN A 242 5.10 -6.76 -3.69
C ASN A 242 5.57 -5.38 -4.18
N ILE A 243 5.99 -4.55 -3.23
CA ILE A 243 6.78 -3.33 -3.46
C ILE A 243 8.27 -3.68 -3.35
N ASP A 244 9.09 -3.22 -4.30
CA ASP A 244 10.56 -3.22 -4.12
C ASP A 244 10.96 -2.07 -3.19
N PRO A 245 11.46 -2.36 -1.98
CA PRO A 245 11.76 -1.33 -0.98
C PRO A 245 12.95 -0.44 -1.36
N VAL A 246 13.88 -0.92 -2.20
CA VAL A 246 15.09 -0.15 -2.53
C VAL A 246 14.75 1.10 -3.36
N PRO A 247 14.14 1.00 -4.55
CA PRO A 247 13.72 2.18 -5.29
C PRO A 247 12.61 2.96 -4.56
N PHE A 248 11.72 2.28 -3.81
CA PHE A 248 10.64 2.92 -3.08
C PHE A 248 11.14 3.95 -2.07
N THR A 249 12.24 3.65 -1.36
CA THR A 249 12.82 4.53 -0.33
C THR A 249 13.94 5.45 -0.84
N ALA A 250 14.41 5.29 -2.07
CA ALA A 250 15.57 6.02 -2.60
C ALA A 250 15.23 7.48 -2.94
N SER A 251 14.27 7.70 -3.81
CA SER A 251 13.77 9.04 -4.18
C SER A 251 12.35 8.94 -4.75
N VAL A 252 11.73 10.09 -5.00
CA VAL A 252 10.42 10.15 -5.67
C VAL A 252 10.54 9.55 -7.07
N GLU A 253 11.52 9.98 -7.84
CA GLU A 253 11.75 9.56 -9.23
C GLU A 253 12.07 8.07 -9.33
N ALA A 254 12.92 7.54 -8.45
CA ALA A 254 13.26 6.12 -8.42
C ALA A 254 12.04 5.25 -8.09
N GLY A 255 11.21 5.70 -7.15
CA GLY A 255 9.96 5.03 -6.82
C GLY A 255 9.01 4.95 -8.02
N LEU A 256 8.85 6.06 -8.75
CA LEU A 256 8.02 6.16 -9.94
C LEU A 256 8.41 5.15 -11.03
N THR A 257 9.71 5.11 -11.35
CA THR A 257 10.20 4.31 -12.48
C THR A 257 10.20 2.81 -12.19
N ASN A 258 10.30 2.40 -10.92
CA ASN A 258 10.50 1.01 -10.55
C ASN A 258 9.30 0.34 -9.88
N ASN A 259 8.44 1.10 -9.20
CA ASN A 259 7.27 0.55 -8.50
C ASN A 259 5.93 0.85 -9.22
N GLY A 260 5.93 1.59 -10.31
CA GLY A 260 4.74 1.69 -11.17
C GLY A 260 4.35 0.31 -11.67
N GLY A 261 3.04 -0.01 -11.67
CA GLY A 261 2.53 -1.30 -12.13
C GLY A 261 2.67 -1.52 -13.63
N ASP A 262 2.26 -2.68 -14.08
CA ASP A 262 2.21 -3.04 -15.50
C ASP A 262 0.83 -2.74 -16.12
N GLY A 263 0.25 -1.56 -15.81
CA GLY A 263 -1.10 -1.16 -16.21
C GLY A 263 -1.36 -1.28 -17.71
N ASP A 264 -0.43 -0.85 -18.56
CA ASP A 264 -0.56 -0.96 -20.01
C ASP A 264 -0.51 -2.41 -20.50
N LEU A 265 0.28 -3.27 -19.84
CA LEU A 265 0.29 -4.70 -20.13
C LEU A 265 -1.06 -5.32 -19.77
N VAL A 266 -1.61 -4.99 -18.59
CA VAL A 266 -2.92 -5.49 -18.18
C VAL A 266 -4.04 -5.00 -19.09
N LEU A 267 -4.00 -3.74 -19.52
CA LEU A 267 -4.93 -3.22 -20.53
C LEU A 267 -4.86 -4.00 -21.83
N THR A 268 -3.66 -4.34 -22.29
CA THR A 268 -3.45 -5.16 -23.49
C THR A 268 -4.06 -6.56 -23.32
N GLN A 269 -3.88 -7.16 -22.12
CA GLN A 269 -4.50 -8.46 -21.81
C GLN A 269 -6.03 -8.37 -21.76
N PHE A 270 -6.58 -7.33 -21.11
CA PHE A 270 -8.02 -7.07 -21.10
C PHE A 270 -8.61 -7.02 -22.52
N LEU A 271 -8.02 -6.24 -23.42
CA LEU A 271 -8.48 -6.12 -24.80
C LEU A 271 -8.40 -7.46 -25.55
N SER A 272 -7.28 -8.18 -25.42
CA SER A 272 -7.09 -9.48 -26.06
C SER A 272 -8.08 -10.53 -25.56
N LEU A 273 -8.33 -10.58 -24.26
CA LEU A 273 -9.28 -11.52 -23.65
C LEU A 273 -10.73 -11.17 -24.01
N CYS A 274 -11.06 -9.89 -24.10
CA CYS A 274 -12.35 -9.42 -24.58
C CYS A 274 -12.61 -9.87 -26.02
N GLU A 275 -11.64 -9.72 -26.93
CA GLU A 275 -11.74 -10.22 -28.31
C GLU A 275 -11.98 -11.73 -28.35
N GLN A 276 -11.21 -12.50 -27.56
CA GLN A 276 -11.32 -13.95 -27.47
C GLN A 276 -12.67 -14.41 -26.91
N ALA A 277 -13.22 -13.68 -25.93
CA ALA A 277 -14.50 -14.00 -25.31
C ALA A 277 -15.71 -13.79 -26.25
N GLY A 278 -15.53 -12.96 -27.28
CA GLY A 278 -16.53 -12.71 -28.31
C GLY A 278 -17.74 -11.88 -27.81
N PRO A 279 -18.70 -11.58 -28.71
CA PRO A 279 -19.75 -10.59 -28.47
C PRO A 279 -20.80 -10.99 -27.41
N ILE A 280 -20.83 -12.25 -27.00
CA ILE A 280 -21.72 -12.71 -25.94
C ILE A 280 -21.19 -12.28 -24.58
N ASN A 281 -19.91 -12.52 -24.31
CA ASN A 281 -19.27 -12.33 -23.01
C ASN A 281 -18.52 -10.99 -22.91
N CYS A 282 -18.13 -10.38 -24.03
CA CYS A 282 -17.57 -9.03 -24.07
C CYS A 282 -18.35 -8.16 -25.06
N LYS A 283 -18.91 -7.04 -24.60
CA LYS A 283 -19.71 -6.12 -25.42
C LYS A 283 -18.87 -5.10 -26.18
N PHE A 284 -17.62 -4.90 -25.82
CA PHE A 284 -16.70 -4.01 -26.54
C PHE A 284 -16.11 -4.73 -27.74
N THR A 285 -16.92 -4.87 -28.82
CA THR A 285 -16.65 -5.69 -30.01
C THR A 285 -16.03 -4.91 -31.16
N GLY A 286 -15.56 -5.62 -32.18
CA GLY A 286 -14.86 -5.07 -33.37
C GLY A 286 -13.36 -5.00 -33.12
N ASP A 287 -12.65 -4.08 -33.77
CA ASP A 287 -11.25 -3.80 -33.45
C ASP A 287 -11.20 -3.02 -32.12
N VAL A 288 -11.12 -3.76 -31.01
CA VAL A 288 -11.18 -3.20 -29.66
C VAL A 288 -10.04 -2.21 -29.39
N THR A 289 -8.87 -2.48 -29.95
CA THR A 289 -7.69 -1.62 -29.79
C THR A 289 -7.88 -0.29 -30.52
N LEU A 290 -8.36 -0.32 -31.75
CA LEU A 290 -8.66 0.88 -32.52
C LEU A 290 -9.77 1.69 -31.85
N ARG A 291 -10.85 1.03 -31.44
CA ARG A 291 -11.99 1.68 -30.78
C ARG A 291 -11.59 2.38 -29.46
N LEU A 292 -10.76 1.74 -28.65
CA LEU A 292 -10.25 2.36 -27.42
C LEU A 292 -9.38 3.58 -27.75
N ARG A 293 -8.47 3.46 -28.69
CA ARG A 293 -7.61 4.57 -29.13
C ARG A 293 -8.44 5.74 -29.66
N ASP A 294 -9.48 5.48 -30.46
CA ASP A 294 -10.35 6.53 -31.01
C ASP A 294 -11.18 7.20 -29.90
N LEU A 295 -11.65 6.44 -28.89
CA LEU A 295 -12.31 6.98 -27.71
C LEU A 295 -11.37 7.91 -26.94
N MET A 296 -10.14 7.48 -26.67
CA MET A 296 -9.13 8.29 -26.00
C MET A 296 -8.81 9.57 -26.77
N ALA A 297 -8.60 9.47 -28.08
CA ALA A 297 -8.33 10.62 -28.93
C ALA A 297 -9.51 11.62 -29.00
N ARG A 298 -10.74 11.15 -28.84
CA ARG A 298 -11.92 12.01 -28.71
C ARG A 298 -11.94 12.74 -27.38
N LEU A 299 -11.69 12.01 -26.28
CA LEU A 299 -11.64 12.56 -24.93
C LEU A 299 -10.50 13.58 -24.74
N GLU A 300 -9.37 13.40 -25.43
CA GLU A 300 -8.26 14.38 -25.45
C GLU A 300 -8.67 15.72 -26.10
N LYS A 301 -9.55 15.67 -27.09
CA LYS A 301 -10.08 16.87 -27.77
C LYS A 301 -11.16 17.58 -26.96
N GLY A 302 -11.85 16.88 -26.10
CA GLY A 302 -12.88 17.42 -25.22
C GLY A 302 -13.75 16.34 -24.59
N PRO A 303 -14.52 16.68 -23.56
CA PRO A 303 -15.37 15.72 -22.88
C PRO A 303 -16.47 15.20 -23.80
N ILE A 304 -16.92 13.95 -23.54
CA ILE A 304 -18.09 13.38 -24.19
C ILE A 304 -19.34 13.51 -23.29
N PRO A 305 -20.55 13.59 -23.87
CA PRO A 305 -21.79 13.67 -23.09
C PRO A 305 -21.98 12.49 -22.15
N ALA A 306 -22.47 12.77 -20.94
CA ALA A 306 -22.84 11.79 -19.92
C ALA A 306 -24.17 12.18 -19.26
N PRO A 307 -25.29 12.14 -20.01
CA PRO A 307 -26.56 12.76 -19.57
C PRO A 307 -27.16 12.14 -18.31
N ARG A 308 -26.82 10.89 -17.98
CA ARG A 308 -27.30 10.20 -16.77
C ARG A 308 -26.38 10.40 -15.56
N ALA A 309 -25.16 10.91 -15.76
CA ALA A 309 -24.24 11.18 -14.69
C ALA A 309 -24.61 12.45 -13.91
N PRO A 310 -24.12 12.62 -12.67
CA PRO A 310 -24.22 13.90 -11.97
C PRO A 310 -23.60 15.06 -12.77
N ALA A 311 -23.99 16.31 -12.45
CA ALA A 311 -23.37 17.48 -13.06
C ALA A 311 -21.82 17.39 -12.97
N PRO A 312 -21.08 17.77 -14.01
CA PRO A 312 -21.49 18.54 -15.19
C PRO A 312 -22.05 17.72 -16.37
N HIS A 313 -22.52 16.49 -16.16
CA HIS A 313 -23.08 15.61 -17.21
C HIS A 313 -22.10 15.32 -18.37
N GLN A 314 -20.85 15.13 -18.04
CA GLN A 314 -19.75 14.93 -18.98
C GLN A 314 -18.76 13.89 -18.45
N LEU A 315 -18.17 13.10 -19.36
CA LEU A 315 -16.99 12.28 -19.08
C LEU A 315 -15.76 12.98 -19.64
N ARG A 316 -14.83 13.35 -18.79
CA ARG A 316 -13.55 13.97 -19.15
C ARG A 316 -12.47 12.91 -19.30
N TYR A 317 -11.39 13.24 -20.02
CA TYR A 317 -10.26 12.35 -20.23
C TYR A 317 -9.66 11.81 -18.92
N GLY A 318 -9.40 12.70 -17.95
CA GLY A 318 -8.80 12.29 -16.67
C GLY A 318 -9.72 11.38 -15.84
N ASP A 319 -11.05 11.62 -15.88
CA ASP A 319 -12.05 10.79 -15.20
C ASP A 319 -12.06 9.38 -15.81
N PHE A 320 -12.00 9.31 -17.14
CA PHE A 320 -11.90 8.07 -17.91
C PHE A 320 -10.65 7.26 -17.54
N ILE A 321 -9.48 7.90 -17.51
CA ILE A 321 -8.21 7.24 -17.18
C ILE A 321 -8.24 6.67 -15.76
N LEU A 322 -8.79 7.41 -14.80
CA LEU A 322 -8.89 6.97 -13.43
C LEU A 322 -9.80 5.74 -13.30
N VAL A 323 -10.98 5.77 -13.92
CA VAL A 323 -11.92 4.63 -13.91
C VAL A 323 -11.29 3.40 -14.59
N LEU A 324 -10.65 3.60 -15.74
CA LEU A 324 -9.96 2.52 -16.43
C LEU A 324 -8.90 1.87 -15.53
N TRP A 325 -8.06 2.70 -14.91
CA TRP A 325 -7.00 2.24 -14.02
C TRP A 325 -7.53 1.53 -12.76
N THR A 326 -8.60 2.04 -12.13
CA THR A 326 -9.20 1.42 -10.94
C THR A 326 -9.87 0.10 -11.28
N THR A 327 -10.61 0.02 -12.39
CA THR A 327 -11.37 -1.17 -12.78
C THR A 327 -10.46 -2.31 -13.28
N LEU A 328 -9.33 -2.00 -13.90
CA LEU A 328 -8.36 -3.03 -14.34
C LEU A 328 -7.71 -3.81 -13.18
N ARG A 329 -7.89 -3.37 -11.95
CA ARG A 329 -7.32 -4.01 -10.75
C ARG A 329 -8.00 -5.30 -10.36
N GLY A 330 -9.22 -5.55 -10.82
CA GLY A 330 -9.98 -6.77 -10.52
C GLY A 330 -10.67 -7.32 -11.77
N PRO A 331 -10.32 -8.52 -12.24
CA PRO A 331 -10.86 -9.08 -13.47
C PRO A 331 -12.38 -9.35 -13.40
N ALA A 332 -12.97 -9.46 -12.22
CA ALA A 332 -14.42 -9.58 -12.05
C ALA A 332 -15.20 -8.38 -12.61
N SER A 333 -14.59 -7.18 -12.61
CA SER A 333 -15.21 -5.96 -13.14
C SER A 333 -15.00 -5.77 -14.65
N TRP A 334 -14.23 -6.62 -15.32
CA TRP A 334 -13.88 -6.44 -16.73
C TRP A 334 -15.06 -6.56 -17.70
N PRO A 335 -16.05 -7.48 -17.50
CA PRO A 335 -17.25 -7.50 -18.35
C PRO A 335 -18.02 -6.18 -18.30
N GLN A 336 -18.20 -5.59 -17.12
CA GLN A 336 -18.87 -4.31 -16.96
C GLN A 336 -18.06 -3.16 -17.60
N LEU A 337 -16.73 -3.14 -17.41
CA LEU A 337 -15.86 -2.18 -18.07
C LEU A 337 -16.00 -2.24 -19.59
N ALA A 338 -16.08 -3.43 -20.17
CA ALA A 338 -16.27 -3.60 -21.61
C ALA A 338 -17.62 -3.01 -22.09
N ASP A 339 -18.69 -3.18 -21.32
CA ASP A 339 -19.98 -2.56 -21.60
C ASP A 339 -19.89 -1.03 -21.56
N ASP A 340 -19.26 -0.49 -20.54
CA ASP A 340 -19.11 0.95 -20.33
C ASP A 340 -18.25 1.60 -21.42
N LEU A 341 -17.17 0.92 -21.82
CA LEU A 341 -16.32 1.33 -22.94
C LEU A 341 -17.10 1.32 -24.27
N ASN A 342 -17.97 0.31 -24.46
CA ASN A 342 -18.83 0.23 -25.65
C ASN A 342 -19.80 1.41 -25.72
N GLN A 343 -20.47 1.77 -24.61
CA GLN A 343 -21.36 2.90 -24.53
C GLN A 343 -20.63 4.23 -24.79
N ALA A 344 -19.46 4.42 -24.15
CA ALA A 344 -18.64 5.62 -24.32
C ALA A 344 -18.14 5.79 -25.76
N ALA A 345 -17.68 4.70 -26.39
CA ALA A 345 -17.27 4.71 -27.80
C ALA A 345 -18.43 5.10 -28.76
N ASN A 346 -19.68 4.77 -28.39
CA ASN A 346 -20.89 5.16 -29.11
C ASN A 346 -21.42 6.55 -28.75
N GLY A 347 -20.75 7.29 -27.84
CA GLY A 347 -21.03 8.69 -27.53
C GLY A 347 -21.76 8.94 -26.22
N ASP A 348 -22.08 7.93 -25.41
CA ASP A 348 -22.66 8.07 -24.07
C ASP A 348 -21.65 7.64 -22.99
N GLY A 349 -21.00 8.60 -22.35
CA GLY A 349 -20.03 8.40 -21.27
C GLY A 349 -20.64 8.21 -19.88
N SER A 350 -21.98 8.08 -19.77
CA SER A 350 -22.68 8.16 -18.49
C SER A 350 -22.21 7.14 -17.46
N ASN A 351 -22.05 5.88 -17.81
CA ASN A 351 -21.68 4.85 -16.84
C ASN A 351 -20.28 5.10 -16.26
N LEU A 352 -19.29 5.43 -17.11
CA LEU A 352 -17.95 5.76 -16.65
C LEU A 352 -17.92 7.03 -15.80
N ALA A 353 -18.71 8.05 -16.13
CA ALA A 353 -18.81 9.27 -15.34
C ALA A 353 -19.52 9.04 -14.00
N ILE A 354 -20.51 8.15 -13.93
CA ILE A 354 -21.16 7.73 -12.67
C ILE A 354 -20.14 6.99 -11.81
N SER A 355 -19.47 5.99 -12.35
CA SER A 355 -18.42 5.22 -11.65
C SER A 355 -17.33 6.14 -11.10
N PHE A 356 -16.87 7.13 -11.87
CA PHE A 356 -15.94 8.15 -11.39
C PHE A 356 -16.50 8.94 -10.21
N SER A 357 -17.76 9.39 -10.32
CA SER A 357 -18.40 10.19 -9.28
C SER A 357 -18.53 9.45 -7.95
N GLU A 358 -18.82 8.15 -8.01
CA GLU A 358 -18.93 7.28 -6.83
C GLU A 358 -17.55 7.00 -6.19
N GLN A 359 -16.53 6.76 -7.00
CA GLN A 359 -15.18 6.48 -6.51
C GLN A 359 -14.45 7.71 -5.97
N ARG A 360 -14.78 8.90 -6.47
CA ARG A 360 -14.08 10.15 -6.17
C ARG A 360 -13.90 10.46 -4.68
N PRO A 361 -14.96 10.44 -3.83
CA PRO A 361 -14.81 10.73 -2.40
C PRO A 361 -13.90 9.73 -1.69
N VAL A 362 -14.04 8.45 -2.01
CA VAL A 362 -13.26 7.36 -1.41
C VAL A 362 -11.78 7.50 -1.76
N ILE A 363 -11.48 7.76 -3.04
CA ILE A 363 -10.11 7.98 -3.50
C ILE A 363 -9.50 9.21 -2.83
N LEU A 364 -10.22 10.34 -2.75
CA LEU A 364 -9.71 11.54 -2.11
C LEU A 364 -9.44 11.35 -0.61
N ASN A 365 -10.30 10.63 0.11
CA ASN A 365 -10.08 10.31 1.52
C ASN A 365 -8.86 9.41 1.71
N ALA A 366 -8.71 8.36 0.88
CA ALA A 366 -7.54 7.49 0.90
C ALA A 366 -6.25 8.25 0.56
N LEU A 367 -6.31 9.23 -0.35
CA LEU A 367 -5.16 10.05 -0.75
C LEU A 367 -4.60 10.88 0.41
N VAL A 368 -5.41 11.38 1.33
CA VAL A 368 -4.93 12.17 2.48
C VAL A 368 -3.87 11.37 3.26
N SER A 369 -4.18 10.14 3.59
CA SER A 369 -3.23 9.27 4.29
C SER A 369 -2.15 8.71 3.36
N ALA A 370 -2.54 8.20 2.18
CA ALA A 370 -1.64 7.55 1.25
C ALA A 370 -0.49 8.46 0.78
N THR A 371 -0.80 9.67 0.33
CA THR A 371 0.22 10.61 -0.17
C THR A 371 1.19 11.02 0.92
N THR A 372 0.72 11.26 2.14
CA THR A 372 1.57 11.68 3.25
C THR A 372 2.46 10.54 3.73
N LEU A 373 1.88 9.36 4.00
CA LEU A 373 2.61 8.19 4.48
C LEU A 373 3.67 7.73 3.48
N GLN A 374 3.34 7.69 2.19
CA GLN A 374 4.29 7.29 1.15
C GLN A 374 5.50 8.21 1.04
N CYS A 375 5.32 9.51 1.38
CA CYS A 375 6.41 10.47 1.34
C CYS A 375 7.37 10.34 2.52
N THR A 376 6.93 9.82 3.68
CA THR A 376 7.73 9.81 4.90
C THR A 376 8.91 8.84 4.84
N ASP A 377 8.82 7.78 4.04
CA ASP A 377 9.91 6.82 3.86
C ASP A 377 10.99 7.27 2.86
N LYS A 378 10.81 8.44 2.24
CA LYS A 378 11.76 9.03 1.28
C LYS A 378 12.62 10.12 1.90
N PRO A 379 13.80 10.41 1.35
CA PRO A 379 14.53 11.61 1.72
C PRO A 379 13.70 12.86 1.43
N LEU A 380 13.99 13.96 2.15
CA LEU A 380 13.44 15.25 1.75
C LEU A 380 13.82 15.57 0.30
N PRO A 381 12.89 16.14 -0.47
CA PRO A 381 13.16 16.52 -1.84
C PRO A 381 14.27 17.60 -1.89
N ARG A 382 15.16 17.49 -2.89
CA ARG A 382 16.17 18.52 -3.15
C ARG A 382 15.56 19.70 -3.90
N PRO A 383 16.19 20.88 -3.89
CA PRO A 383 15.80 21.97 -4.77
C PRO A 383 15.67 21.50 -6.21
N GLY A 384 14.57 21.85 -6.88
CA GLY A 384 14.28 21.38 -8.24
C GLY A 384 13.58 20.02 -8.33
N ALA A 385 13.27 19.36 -7.21
CA ALA A 385 12.59 18.05 -7.20
C ALA A 385 11.28 18.03 -7.98
N VAL A 386 10.53 19.13 -7.97
CA VAL A 386 9.29 19.27 -8.75
C VAL A 386 9.56 19.19 -10.26
N LEU A 387 10.61 19.85 -10.75
CA LEU A 387 11.02 19.78 -12.16
C LEU A 387 11.49 18.37 -12.54
N ASN A 388 12.28 17.76 -11.68
CA ASN A 388 12.76 16.40 -11.88
C ASN A 388 11.59 15.40 -11.91
N TRP A 389 10.61 15.59 -11.03
CA TRP A 389 9.39 14.79 -11.00
C TRP A 389 8.59 14.96 -12.30
N GLN A 390 8.39 16.18 -12.79
CA GLN A 390 7.69 16.42 -14.06
C GLN A 390 8.40 15.76 -15.25
N ASN A 391 9.73 15.83 -15.30
CA ASN A 391 10.51 15.15 -16.33
C ASN A 391 10.37 13.63 -16.24
N ALA A 392 10.41 13.06 -15.04
CA ALA A 392 10.22 11.63 -14.81
C ALA A 392 8.81 11.17 -15.27
N VAL A 393 7.77 11.94 -14.94
CA VAL A 393 6.41 11.73 -15.42
C VAL A 393 6.36 11.67 -16.94
N GLN A 394 6.93 12.66 -17.64
CA GLN A 394 6.94 12.70 -19.10
C GLN A 394 7.66 11.49 -19.73
N GLN A 395 8.69 10.95 -19.07
CA GLN A 395 9.36 9.74 -19.57
C GLN A 395 8.52 8.49 -19.35
N ILE A 396 7.92 8.33 -18.15
CA ILE A 396 7.09 7.18 -17.82
C ILE A 396 5.86 7.11 -18.71
N THR A 397 5.24 8.25 -19.02
CA THR A 397 4.07 8.33 -19.91
C THR A 397 4.29 7.69 -21.28
N LYS A 398 5.53 7.69 -21.75
CA LYS A 398 5.86 7.07 -23.05
C LYS A 398 5.88 5.55 -23.03
N THR A 399 6.03 4.95 -21.87
CA THR A 399 6.25 3.50 -21.70
C THR A 399 5.20 2.82 -20.80
N ASN A 400 4.48 3.58 -19.99
CA ASN A 400 3.45 3.09 -19.09
C ASN A 400 2.40 4.18 -18.86
N PHE A 401 1.45 4.27 -19.77
CA PHE A 401 0.43 5.31 -19.78
C PHE A 401 -0.49 5.25 -18.54
N LEU A 402 -0.96 4.07 -18.17
CA LEU A 402 -1.82 3.90 -16.99
C LEU A 402 -1.05 4.04 -15.67
N GLY A 403 0.23 3.75 -15.66
CA GLY A 403 1.11 4.00 -14.50
C GLY A 403 1.21 5.47 -14.11
N LEU A 404 0.87 6.41 -15.03
CA LEU A 404 0.74 7.84 -14.72
C LEU A 404 -0.26 8.15 -13.62
N THR A 405 -1.32 7.39 -13.51
CA THR A 405 -2.38 7.64 -12.55
C THR A 405 -1.85 7.58 -11.13
N ASP A 406 -1.05 6.56 -10.80
CA ASP A 406 -0.34 6.48 -9.51
C ASP A 406 0.62 7.64 -9.29
N VAL A 407 1.33 8.01 -10.35
CA VAL A 407 2.40 9.00 -10.32
C VAL A 407 1.88 10.38 -9.90
N TRP A 408 0.77 10.81 -10.48
CA TRP A 408 0.21 12.13 -10.22
C TRP A 408 -0.31 12.27 -8.79
N TRP A 409 -1.06 11.28 -8.33
CA TRP A 409 -1.79 11.37 -7.08
C TRP A 409 -0.92 11.13 -5.87
N LEU A 410 -0.20 10.00 -5.90
CA LEU A 410 0.50 9.52 -4.73
C LEU A 410 1.86 10.18 -4.56
N TRP A 411 2.51 10.60 -5.64
CA TRP A 411 3.92 10.98 -5.61
C TRP A 411 4.19 12.48 -5.77
N ALA A 412 3.30 13.23 -6.43
CA ALA A 412 3.47 14.66 -6.59
C ALA A 412 3.62 15.43 -5.27
N PRO A 413 2.81 15.15 -4.23
CA PRO A 413 2.97 15.80 -2.93
C PRO A 413 4.33 15.52 -2.28
N CYS A 414 4.95 14.36 -2.56
CA CYS A 414 6.27 14.04 -2.03
C CYS A 414 7.36 15.00 -2.52
N ALA A 415 7.25 15.52 -3.76
CA ALA A 415 8.17 16.51 -4.28
C ALA A 415 8.05 17.89 -3.59
N SER A 416 6.95 18.11 -2.87
CA SER A 416 6.64 19.35 -2.14
C SER A 416 6.78 19.20 -0.62
N ARG A 417 7.21 18.05 -0.12
CA ARG A 417 7.34 17.78 1.32
C ARG A 417 8.51 18.58 1.91
N PHE A 418 8.29 19.18 3.09
CA PHE A 418 9.29 19.97 3.82
C PHE A 418 9.52 19.50 5.26
N VAL A 419 8.68 18.64 5.82
CA VAL A 419 8.89 18.05 7.16
C VAL A 419 9.67 16.74 7.01
N PRO A 420 10.87 16.62 7.61
CA PRO A 420 11.60 15.36 7.62
C PRO A 420 10.88 14.34 8.52
N SER A 421 11.00 13.07 8.18
CA SER A 421 10.71 12.01 9.13
C SER A 421 11.77 11.99 10.23
N ALA A 422 11.36 11.82 11.48
CA ALA A 422 12.27 11.68 12.60
C ALA A 422 13.18 10.47 12.38
N GLU A 423 12.59 9.37 11.94
CA GLU A 423 13.30 8.16 11.57
C GLU A 423 12.69 7.52 10.32
N ARG A 424 13.48 6.72 9.61
CA ARG A 424 13.03 5.88 8.50
C ARG A 424 13.99 4.70 8.29
N TYR A 425 13.49 3.56 7.93
CA TYR A 425 14.31 2.40 7.62
C TYR A 425 14.95 2.54 6.23
N ARG A 426 16.25 2.29 6.13
CA ARG A 426 17.04 2.45 4.90
C ARG A 426 17.68 1.15 4.40
N GLY A 427 17.30 0.03 4.99
CA GLY A 427 17.95 -1.26 4.78
C GLY A 427 19.03 -1.56 5.86
N PRO A 428 19.66 -2.70 5.74
CA PRO A 428 19.59 -3.66 4.63
C PRO A 428 18.21 -4.32 4.51
N TRP A 429 17.92 -4.91 3.33
CA TRP A 429 16.64 -5.56 3.01
C TRP A 429 16.79 -7.07 2.76
N ASN A 430 17.74 -7.71 3.43
CA ASN A 430 18.17 -9.08 3.18
C ASN A 430 18.17 -9.94 4.45
N ALA A 431 17.37 -9.60 5.44
CA ALA A 431 17.27 -10.37 6.67
C ALA A 431 16.83 -11.80 6.41
N THR A 432 17.39 -12.72 7.18
CA THR A 432 17.01 -14.14 7.21
C THR A 432 16.17 -14.40 8.44
N THR A 433 14.99 -14.99 8.24
CA THR A 433 14.06 -15.38 9.30
C THR A 433 14.22 -16.86 9.66
N ASP A 434 13.77 -17.23 10.86
CA ASP A 434 13.82 -18.64 11.31
C ASP A 434 12.96 -19.56 10.41
N ASN A 435 11.79 -19.07 9.97
CA ASN A 435 10.91 -19.77 9.02
C ASN A 435 10.92 -19.03 7.67
N PRO A 436 10.75 -19.75 6.54
CA PRO A 436 10.69 -19.12 5.23
C PRO A 436 9.52 -18.12 5.11
N ILE A 437 9.72 -17.06 4.34
CA ILE A 437 8.68 -16.07 3.99
C ILE A 437 7.98 -16.52 2.70
N LEU A 438 6.66 -16.46 2.66
CA LEU A 438 5.88 -16.70 1.44
C LEU A 438 5.68 -15.38 0.69
N VAL A 439 6.25 -15.29 -0.51
CA VAL A 439 6.09 -14.15 -1.42
C VAL A 439 5.14 -14.56 -2.54
N ILE A 440 4.05 -13.80 -2.74
CA ILE A 440 3.08 -14.04 -3.80
C ILE A 440 3.15 -12.89 -4.81
N GLY A 441 3.03 -13.21 -6.08
CA GLY A 441 2.95 -12.23 -7.16
C GLY A 441 2.04 -12.66 -8.29
N ASN A 442 1.14 -11.78 -8.70
CA ASN A 442 0.32 -11.97 -9.89
C ASN A 442 1.12 -11.58 -11.13
N ARG A 443 1.06 -12.40 -12.16
CA ARG A 443 1.79 -12.16 -13.42
C ARG A 443 1.37 -10.87 -14.11
N TYR A 444 0.09 -10.53 -14.02
CA TYR A 444 -0.50 -9.36 -14.66
C TYR A 444 -1.12 -8.45 -13.60
N ASP A 445 -0.26 -7.86 -12.74
CA ASP A 445 -0.67 -6.90 -11.71
C ASP A 445 -0.53 -5.46 -12.23
N PRO A 446 -1.62 -4.68 -12.33
CA PRO A 446 -1.58 -3.32 -12.84
C PRO A 446 -0.94 -2.30 -11.89
N ARG A 447 -0.73 -2.66 -10.60
CA ARG A 447 -0.25 -1.75 -9.55
C ARG A 447 1.17 -2.05 -9.08
N THR A 448 1.48 -3.33 -8.89
CA THR A 448 2.80 -3.79 -8.44
C THR A 448 3.34 -4.83 -9.40
N LYS A 449 4.41 -4.49 -10.10
CA LYS A 449 4.98 -5.39 -11.11
C LYS A 449 5.31 -6.75 -10.52
N TYR A 450 4.98 -7.82 -11.24
CA TYR A 450 5.39 -9.18 -10.89
C TYR A 450 6.88 -9.29 -10.57
N GLY A 451 7.72 -8.56 -11.32
CA GLY A 451 9.16 -8.50 -11.08
C GLY A 451 9.56 -8.07 -9.66
N ASN A 452 8.72 -7.27 -8.98
CA ASN A 452 8.99 -6.87 -7.60
C ASN A 452 8.84 -8.06 -6.64
N ALA A 453 7.89 -8.99 -6.87
CA ALA A 453 7.76 -10.23 -6.09
C ALA A 453 8.98 -11.13 -6.29
N VAL A 454 9.47 -11.26 -7.53
CA VAL A 454 10.71 -11.99 -7.84
C VAL A 454 11.89 -11.40 -7.07
N VAL A 455 12.04 -10.07 -7.10
CA VAL A 455 13.13 -9.36 -6.40
C VAL A 455 13.00 -9.51 -4.88
N ALA A 456 11.79 -9.42 -4.32
CA ALA A 456 11.56 -9.60 -2.89
C ALA A 456 11.96 -11.02 -2.42
N ALA A 457 11.54 -12.06 -3.16
CA ALA A 457 11.89 -13.44 -2.85
C ALA A 457 13.40 -13.72 -2.97
N GLN A 458 14.08 -13.09 -3.93
CA GLN A 458 15.54 -13.23 -4.10
C GLN A 458 16.35 -12.48 -3.04
N ARG A 459 15.82 -11.35 -2.55
CA ARG A 459 16.54 -10.47 -1.61
C ARG A 459 16.42 -10.92 -0.17
N LEU A 460 15.24 -11.39 0.25
CA LEU A 460 15.06 -11.96 1.57
C LEU A 460 15.84 -13.27 1.69
N GLY A 461 16.60 -13.43 2.78
CA GLY A 461 17.54 -14.54 2.95
C GLY A 461 16.88 -15.93 3.07
N ASN A 462 15.58 -16.00 3.33
CA ASN A 462 14.81 -17.23 3.45
C ASN A 462 13.36 -16.97 2.97
N ALA A 463 13.13 -17.06 1.66
CA ALA A 463 11.83 -16.82 1.06
C ALA A 463 11.50 -17.78 -0.08
N SER A 464 10.21 -18.04 -0.31
CA SER A 464 9.69 -18.84 -1.41
C SER A 464 8.70 -18.02 -2.24
N LEU A 465 8.88 -18.01 -3.56
CA LEU A 465 8.00 -17.34 -4.52
C LEU A 465 6.89 -18.29 -4.96
N LEU A 466 5.64 -17.85 -4.80
CA LEU A 466 4.44 -18.43 -5.38
C LEU A 466 3.88 -17.48 -6.42
N THR A 467 3.66 -17.94 -7.63
CA THR A 467 3.14 -17.13 -8.73
C THR A 467 1.68 -17.46 -9.00
N LEU A 468 0.82 -16.46 -9.05
CA LEU A 468 -0.47 -16.58 -9.71
C LEU A 468 -0.31 -16.17 -11.18
N ASP A 469 -0.51 -17.12 -12.10
CA ASP A 469 -0.53 -16.85 -13.55
C ASP A 469 -1.90 -16.27 -13.94
N GLY A 470 -2.23 -15.16 -13.31
CA GLY A 470 -3.53 -14.51 -13.28
C GLY A 470 -3.41 -12.98 -13.36
N TYR A 471 -4.54 -12.32 -13.17
CA TYR A 471 -4.75 -10.89 -13.41
C TYR A 471 -5.15 -10.15 -12.14
N GLY A 472 -4.87 -8.84 -12.13
CA GLY A 472 -5.33 -7.95 -11.08
C GLY A 472 -4.33 -7.73 -9.94
N HIS A 473 -4.71 -6.83 -9.03
CA HIS A 473 -3.85 -6.38 -7.94
C HIS A 473 -4.12 -7.19 -6.68
N THR A 474 -3.16 -7.96 -6.21
CA THR A 474 -3.22 -9.00 -5.18
C THR A 474 -3.83 -10.32 -5.67
N SER A 475 -3.50 -11.44 -5.03
CA SER A 475 -4.03 -12.75 -5.41
C SER A 475 -5.51 -12.92 -5.09
N ASP A 476 -6.07 -12.12 -4.19
CA ASP A 476 -7.47 -12.22 -3.74
C ASP A 476 -8.50 -11.81 -4.82
N VAL A 477 -8.08 -11.03 -5.83
CA VAL A 477 -9.01 -10.51 -6.86
C VAL A 477 -9.20 -11.45 -8.04
N ASP A 478 -8.39 -12.50 -8.15
CA ASP A 478 -8.46 -13.51 -9.22
C ASP A 478 -8.47 -14.90 -8.57
N PRO A 479 -9.66 -15.46 -8.22
CA PRO A 479 -9.80 -16.63 -7.37
C PRO A 479 -9.01 -17.85 -7.85
N SER A 480 -8.28 -18.50 -6.92
CA SER A 480 -7.43 -19.65 -7.18
C SER A 480 -7.37 -20.58 -5.96
N ASP A 481 -8.00 -21.74 -6.05
CA ASP A 481 -7.94 -22.77 -5.01
C ASP A 481 -6.50 -23.14 -4.67
N CYS A 482 -5.63 -23.18 -5.69
CA CYS A 482 -4.20 -23.47 -5.51
C CYS A 482 -3.49 -22.43 -4.63
N ILE A 483 -3.81 -21.14 -4.77
CA ILE A 483 -3.30 -20.07 -3.90
C ILE A 483 -3.86 -20.23 -2.49
N ASP A 484 -5.17 -20.43 -2.34
CA ASP A 484 -5.84 -20.51 -1.05
C ASP A 484 -5.35 -21.71 -0.23
N GLU A 485 -5.18 -22.87 -0.86
CA GLU A 485 -4.60 -24.06 -0.24
C GLU A 485 -3.16 -23.83 0.20
N ALA A 486 -2.34 -23.20 -0.64
CA ALA A 486 -0.94 -22.89 -0.33
C ALA A 486 -0.83 -21.91 0.84
N VAL A 487 -1.66 -20.84 0.85
CA VAL A 487 -1.72 -19.84 1.92
C VAL A 487 -2.16 -20.48 3.23
N THR A 488 -3.26 -21.23 3.22
CA THR A 488 -3.79 -21.91 4.42
C THR A 488 -2.77 -22.90 4.99
N SER A 489 -2.19 -23.74 4.13
CA SER A 489 -1.16 -24.70 4.54
C SER A 489 0.05 -24.01 5.16
N TYR A 490 0.55 -22.95 4.52
CA TYR A 490 1.69 -22.19 5.00
C TYR A 490 1.41 -21.50 6.34
N LEU A 491 0.26 -20.87 6.51
CA LEU A 491 -0.14 -20.23 7.78
C LEU A 491 -0.15 -21.25 8.94
N ILE A 492 -0.60 -22.48 8.69
CA ILE A 492 -0.67 -23.52 9.71
C ILE A 492 0.71 -24.13 9.99
N THR A 493 1.43 -24.53 8.96
CA THR A 493 2.65 -25.35 9.03
C THR A 493 3.96 -24.56 9.03
N THR A 494 3.94 -23.32 8.58
CA THR A 494 5.11 -22.48 8.27
C THR A 494 5.99 -23.01 7.13
N VAL A 495 5.52 -24.01 6.39
CA VAL A 495 6.21 -24.61 5.25
C VAL A 495 5.56 -24.06 3.96
N PRO A 496 6.26 -23.20 3.20
CA PRO A 496 5.73 -22.68 1.95
C PRO A 496 5.76 -23.75 0.85
N PRO A 497 5.00 -23.57 -0.24
CA PRO A 497 5.16 -24.39 -1.43
C PRO A 497 6.59 -24.26 -1.98
N PRO A 498 7.05 -25.21 -2.81
CA PRO A 498 8.36 -25.12 -3.47
C PRO A 498 8.54 -23.78 -4.17
N ASN A 499 9.75 -23.22 -4.07
CA ASN A 499 10.05 -21.93 -4.70
C ASN A 499 9.84 -22.00 -6.23
N GLY A 500 9.08 -21.02 -6.77
CA GLY A 500 8.73 -20.97 -8.18
C GLY A 500 7.48 -21.77 -8.56
N THR A 501 6.71 -22.28 -7.58
CA THR A 501 5.39 -22.86 -7.84
C THR A 501 4.49 -21.84 -8.56
N VAL A 502 3.76 -22.30 -9.58
CA VAL A 502 2.82 -21.49 -10.36
C VAL A 502 1.41 -22.06 -10.21
N CYS A 503 0.53 -21.23 -9.68
CA CYS A 503 -0.92 -21.47 -9.63
C CYS A 503 -1.61 -20.79 -10.80
N LYS A 504 -2.80 -21.28 -11.16
CA LYS A 504 -3.68 -20.66 -12.15
C LYS A 504 -4.96 -20.21 -11.45
N PRO A 505 -5.63 -19.15 -11.98
CA PRO A 505 -6.99 -18.83 -11.59
C PRO A 505 -7.95 -19.99 -11.87
N ASN A 506 -9.04 -20.07 -11.11
CA ASN A 506 -10.09 -21.06 -11.32
C ASN A 506 -10.82 -20.84 -12.65
N HIS A 507 -10.98 -19.60 -13.08
CA HIS A 507 -11.68 -19.19 -14.30
C HIS A 507 -10.90 -18.12 -15.07
N LYS A 508 -11.18 -17.97 -16.35
CA LYS A 508 -10.64 -16.85 -17.15
C LYS A 508 -11.54 -15.62 -17.02
N PRO A 509 -10.98 -14.40 -17.08
CA PRO A 509 -11.80 -13.21 -17.23
C PRO A 509 -12.78 -13.33 -18.40
N PHE A 510 -14.00 -12.81 -18.23
CA PHE A 510 -15.14 -12.94 -19.16
C PHE A 510 -15.80 -14.32 -19.20
N ASP A 511 -15.33 -15.33 -18.51
CA ASP A 511 -16.07 -16.58 -18.39
C ASP A 511 -17.39 -16.32 -17.62
N PRO A 512 -18.53 -16.89 -18.07
CA PRO A 512 -19.81 -16.71 -17.37
C PRO A 512 -19.79 -17.18 -15.91
N ASP A 513 -18.95 -18.15 -15.61
CA ASP A 513 -18.77 -18.77 -14.28
C ASP A 513 -17.60 -18.14 -13.51
N PHE A 514 -17.11 -16.97 -13.93
CA PHE A 514 -16.05 -16.27 -13.18
C PHE A 514 -16.51 -16.04 -11.74
N GLY A 515 -15.87 -16.72 -10.79
CA GLY A 515 -16.24 -16.67 -9.37
C GLY A 515 -16.16 -15.24 -8.83
N GLN A 516 -17.06 -14.92 -7.90
CA GLN A 516 -16.92 -13.67 -7.15
C GLN A 516 -15.59 -13.73 -6.36
N PRO A 517 -14.71 -12.75 -6.51
CA PRO A 517 -13.51 -12.66 -5.69
C PRO A 517 -13.90 -12.65 -4.22
N LEU A 518 -13.02 -13.11 -3.34
CA LEU A 518 -13.22 -12.91 -1.92
C LEU A 518 -13.58 -11.44 -1.72
N SER A 519 -14.62 -11.16 -0.95
CA SER A 519 -15.14 -9.79 -0.71
C SER A 519 -14.12 -8.82 -0.12
N ILE A 520 -12.90 -9.28 0.06
CA ILE A 520 -11.72 -8.55 0.53
C ILE A 520 -11.09 -7.67 -0.58
N GLY A 521 -11.27 -8.03 -1.86
CA GLY A 521 -10.54 -7.40 -2.96
C GLY A 521 -11.15 -6.11 -3.54
N PRO A 522 -12.40 -6.08 -4.00
CA PRO A 522 -12.96 -4.89 -4.67
C PRO A 522 -13.29 -3.74 -3.73
N GLN A 523 -13.62 -4.02 -2.47
CA GLN A 523 -14.06 -3.01 -1.48
C GLN A 523 -12.93 -2.09 -0.97
N LEU A 524 -11.68 -2.30 -1.43
CA LEU A 524 -10.56 -1.42 -1.07
C LEU A 524 -10.77 0.04 -1.55
N PHE A 525 -11.80 0.32 -2.37
CA PHE A 525 -12.09 1.67 -2.89
C PHE A 525 -13.60 1.91 -3.18
N GLU A 526 -14.55 1.11 -2.63
CA GLU A 526 -15.96 1.49 -2.56
C GLU A 526 -16.30 2.41 -1.38
#